data_dfa65330e1bc3ae2668195acd855be79
#
_entry.id   dfa65330e1bc3ae2668195acd855be79
#
_cell.length_a   1.000
_cell.length_b   1.000
_cell.length_c   1.000
_cell.angle_alpha   90.00
_cell.angle_beta   90.00
_cell.angle_gamma   90.00
#
_symmetry.space_group_name_H-M   'P 1'
#
loop_
_entity.id
_entity.type
_entity.pdbx_description
1 polymer ?
#
loop_
_entity_poly.entity_id
_entity_poly.type
_entity_poly.pdbx_seq_one_letter_code
_entity_poly.pdbx_strand_id
1 'polypeptide(L)'
;MANLLEERNYYKPFNYPWAYEAYKMQQQMHWMPEEVSLADDLKDFREKLTEPNKSLLNQIFRFFTQADVDVASGYATHYLPTFKQPEVRMMLSAFASMEAVHQEAYALLLDTLEFDESEYQMFSNIQAMSDKHDYLTDFNMDTPFEMAKTMAVYSAFTEGVQLFSSFAILLNFPRHNLMKGMGQIVTWSVRDETLHVEGMTNLFREFIRENPTLWNDKLKYEIYCAAERVVELEDAFIDTCFKDADIPDLTAHDVKQYIRYIADRRLLGLGLKGIFHSTENPLGWIDYMLNGVEHTNFFENRSTEYARGSTHGNWKDIFK
;
A
#
# COMPACT_ATOMS: atom_id res chain seq x y z
N MET A 1 26.96 -18.98 -4.68
CA MET A 1 25.50 -18.89 -4.55
C MET A 1 25.12 -17.49 -5.01
N ALA A 2 23.94 -17.30 -5.56
CA ALA A 2 23.46 -15.95 -5.89
C ALA A 2 23.36 -15.10 -4.63
N ASN A 3 23.57 -13.78 -4.77
CA ASN A 3 23.47 -12.82 -3.67
C ASN A 3 22.65 -11.62 -4.14
N LEU A 4 21.68 -11.19 -3.34
CA LEU A 4 20.79 -10.06 -3.64
C LEU A 4 21.53 -8.76 -3.94
N LEU A 5 22.69 -8.55 -3.28
CA LEU A 5 23.49 -7.33 -3.37
C LEU A 5 24.56 -7.39 -4.48
N GLU A 6 24.80 -8.55 -5.08
CA GLU A 6 25.79 -8.70 -6.14
C GLU A 6 25.22 -8.35 -7.51
N GLU A 7 25.96 -7.56 -8.27
CA GLU A 7 25.60 -7.17 -9.62
C GLU A 7 25.72 -8.35 -10.59
N ARG A 8 24.75 -8.43 -11.51
CA ARG A 8 24.73 -9.42 -12.57
C ARG A 8 24.49 -8.75 -13.92
N ASN A 9 25.38 -9.01 -14.86
CA ASN A 9 25.37 -8.36 -16.18
C ASN A 9 24.55 -9.11 -17.26
N TYR A 10 23.74 -10.10 -16.85
CA TYR A 10 22.88 -10.86 -17.75
C TYR A 10 21.49 -11.04 -17.14
N TYR A 11 20.49 -11.10 -18.03
CA TYR A 11 19.09 -11.10 -17.64
C TYR A 11 18.61 -12.43 -17.07
N LYS A 12 19.00 -13.56 -17.69
CA LYS A 12 18.61 -14.92 -17.30
C LYS A 12 19.81 -15.85 -17.10
N PRO A 13 19.65 -16.94 -16.32
CA PRO A 13 18.46 -17.37 -15.56
C PRO A 13 18.17 -16.50 -14.36
N PHE A 14 16.90 -16.46 -13.91
CA PHE A 14 16.52 -15.78 -12.66
C PHE A 14 16.97 -16.57 -11.44
N ASN A 15 17.60 -15.90 -10.49
CA ASN A 15 17.98 -16.45 -9.19
C ASN A 15 16.84 -16.35 -8.17
N TYR A 16 15.95 -15.37 -8.35
CA TYR A 16 14.81 -15.05 -7.47
C TYR A 16 13.51 -15.02 -8.28
N PRO A 17 13.00 -16.20 -8.76
CA PRO A 17 11.82 -16.27 -9.62
C PRO A 17 10.58 -15.59 -9.01
N TRP A 18 10.42 -15.65 -7.68
CA TRP A 18 9.33 -15.01 -6.95
C TRP A 18 9.26 -13.50 -7.20
N ALA A 19 10.40 -12.82 -7.34
CA ALA A 19 10.44 -11.39 -7.63
C ALA A 19 9.96 -11.10 -9.08
N TYR A 20 10.32 -11.95 -10.03
CA TYR A 20 9.81 -11.86 -11.39
C TYR A 20 8.31 -12.13 -11.45
N GLU A 21 7.79 -13.07 -10.67
CA GLU A 21 6.36 -13.35 -10.56
C GLU A 21 5.60 -12.17 -9.96
N ALA A 22 6.11 -11.56 -8.89
CA ALA A 22 5.53 -10.34 -8.31
C ALA A 22 5.52 -9.18 -9.31
N TYR A 23 6.63 -8.95 -10.06
CA TYR A 23 6.64 -8.01 -11.17
C TYR A 23 5.53 -8.28 -12.18
N LYS A 24 5.39 -9.54 -12.61
CA LYS A 24 4.37 -9.93 -13.60
C LYS A 24 2.96 -9.69 -13.08
N MET A 25 2.72 -9.99 -11.82
CA MET A 25 1.42 -9.78 -11.17
C MET A 25 1.08 -8.30 -11.13
N GLN A 26 2.01 -7.42 -10.73
CA GLN A 26 1.79 -5.98 -10.75
C GLN A 26 1.45 -5.45 -12.14
N GLN A 27 2.15 -5.94 -13.18
CA GLN A 27 1.83 -5.54 -14.56
C GLN A 27 0.44 -6.02 -15.04
N GLN A 28 -0.06 -7.12 -14.52
CA GLN A 28 -1.39 -7.64 -14.84
C GLN A 28 -2.51 -6.90 -14.09
N MET A 29 -2.20 -6.34 -12.92
CA MET A 29 -3.12 -5.59 -12.08
C MET A 29 -3.09 -4.08 -12.35
N HIS A 30 -2.30 -3.62 -13.31
CA HIS A 30 -2.17 -2.19 -13.64
C HIS A 30 -3.52 -1.55 -13.96
N TRP A 31 -3.71 -0.35 -13.46
CA TRP A 31 -4.90 0.49 -13.68
C TRP A 31 -4.49 1.95 -13.78
N MET A 32 -5.38 2.78 -14.30
CA MET A 32 -5.18 4.24 -14.40
C MET A 32 -6.32 4.96 -13.68
N PRO A 33 -6.06 6.11 -13.06
CA PRO A 33 -7.08 6.87 -12.31
C PRO A 33 -8.32 7.23 -13.13
N GLU A 34 -8.16 7.50 -14.43
CA GLU A 34 -9.25 7.87 -15.34
C GLU A 34 -10.23 6.72 -15.62
N GLU A 35 -9.90 5.48 -15.26
CA GLU A 35 -10.82 4.35 -15.34
C GLU A 35 -11.94 4.43 -14.30
N VAL A 36 -11.77 5.30 -13.27
CA VAL A 36 -12.73 5.47 -12.17
C VAL A 36 -13.58 6.71 -12.37
N SER A 37 -14.91 6.54 -12.38
CA SER A 37 -15.82 7.68 -12.40
C SER A 37 -16.01 8.25 -11.00
N LEU A 38 -15.69 9.53 -10.81
CA LEU A 38 -15.83 10.28 -9.55
C LEU A 38 -17.02 11.25 -9.53
N ALA A 39 -17.85 11.25 -10.57
CA ALA A 39 -18.96 12.20 -10.68
C ALA A 39 -20.00 12.05 -9.56
N ASP A 40 -20.30 10.83 -9.15
CA ASP A 40 -21.22 10.56 -8.04
C ASP A 40 -20.58 10.90 -6.68
N ASP A 41 -19.25 10.77 -6.56
CA ASP A 41 -18.51 11.09 -5.33
C ASP A 41 -18.58 12.58 -4.99
N LEU A 42 -18.44 13.46 -5.99
CA LEU A 42 -18.63 14.91 -5.79
C LEU A 42 -20.04 15.23 -5.27
N LYS A 43 -21.06 14.58 -5.84
CA LYS A 43 -22.45 14.76 -5.38
C LYS A 43 -22.64 14.23 -3.96
N ASP A 44 -22.13 13.05 -3.66
CA ASP A 44 -22.20 12.46 -2.33
C ASP A 44 -21.52 13.35 -1.30
N PHE A 45 -20.32 13.82 -1.61
CA PHE A 45 -19.53 14.70 -0.75
C PHE A 45 -20.28 16.01 -0.45
N ARG A 46 -20.87 16.65 -1.47
CA ARG A 46 -21.57 17.94 -1.30
C ARG A 46 -22.91 17.82 -0.61
N GLU A 47 -23.72 16.83 -1.00
CA GLU A 47 -25.15 16.78 -0.68
C GLU A 47 -25.50 15.78 0.44
N LYS A 48 -24.70 14.71 0.63
CA LYS A 48 -25.06 13.62 1.54
C LYS A 48 -24.17 13.52 2.77
N LEU A 49 -22.90 13.92 2.68
CA LEU A 49 -21.98 13.84 3.82
C LEU A 49 -22.23 14.99 4.80
N THR A 50 -22.22 14.67 6.09
CA THR A 50 -22.22 15.66 7.17
C THR A 50 -20.86 16.35 7.27
N GLU A 51 -20.80 17.56 7.83
CA GLU A 51 -19.53 18.29 8.00
C GLU A 51 -18.50 17.52 8.85
N PRO A 52 -18.87 16.80 9.93
CA PRO A 52 -17.94 15.91 10.62
C PRO A 52 -17.35 14.80 9.73
N ASN A 53 -18.15 14.20 8.85
CA ASN A 53 -17.70 13.15 7.95
C ASN A 53 -16.81 13.69 6.80
N LYS A 54 -17.09 14.90 6.32
CA LYS A 54 -16.17 15.61 5.40
C LYS A 54 -14.85 15.91 6.08
N SER A 55 -14.88 16.37 7.34
CA SER A 55 -13.66 16.61 8.11
C SER A 55 -12.83 15.34 8.31
N LEU A 56 -13.48 14.20 8.58
CA LEU A 56 -12.80 12.89 8.66
C LEU A 56 -12.07 12.55 7.35
N LEU A 57 -12.77 12.67 6.20
CA LEU A 57 -12.16 12.41 4.90
C LEU A 57 -10.99 13.34 4.62
N ASN A 58 -11.12 14.63 4.97
CA ASN A 58 -10.03 15.59 4.84
C ASN A 58 -8.77 15.17 5.61
N GLN A 59 -8.94 14.70 6.86
CA GLN A 59 -7.80 14.25 7.66
C GLN A 59 -7.08 13.07 6.99
N ILE A 60 -7.85 12.12 6.45
CA ILE A 60 -7.26 10.95 5.78
C ILE A 60 -6.55 11.38 4.49
N PHE A 61 -7.18 12.20 3.65
CA PHE A 61 -6.60 12.64 2.39
C PHE A 61 -5.33 13.46 2.57
N ARG A 62 -5.25 14.32 3.60
CA ARG A 62 -4.02 15.05 3.96
C ARG A 62 -2.84 14.11 4.24
N PHE A 63 -3.10 12.96 4.85
CA PHE A 63 -2.06 11.97 5.09
C PHE A 63 -1.69 11.21 3.81
N PHE A 64 -2.66 10.74 3.03
CA PHE A 64 -2.41 9.97 1.81
C PHE A 64 -1.61 10.74 0.75
N THR A 65 -1.88 12.03 0.58
CA THR A 65 -1.15 12.86 -0.40
C THR A 65 0.36 12.93 -0.16
N GLN A 66 0.82 12.56 1.03
CA GLN A 66 2.25 12.50 1.36
C GLN A 66 2.78 11.08 1.50
N ALA A 67 1.98 10.16 2.04
CA ALA A 67 2.45 8.81 2.34
C ALA A 67 2.98 8.08 1.09
N ASP A 68 2.26 8.12 -0.02
CA ASP A 68 2.67 7.45 -1.27
C ASP A 68 3.92 8.11 -1.90
N VAL A 69 4.14 9.41 -1.67
CA VAL A 69 5.39 10.10 -2.06
C VAL A 69 6.58 9.53 -1.30
N ASP A 70 6.43 9.33 0.01
CA ASP A 70 7.48 8.80 0.87
C ASP A 70 7.78 7.33 0.54
N VAL A 71 6.75 6.52 0.29
CA VAL A 71 6.88 5.12 -0.11
C VAL A 71 7.61 5.01 -1.46
N ALA A 72 7.19 5.77 -2.48
CA ALA A 72 7.85 5.81 -3.77
C ALA A 72 9.33 6.24 -3.66
N SER A 73 9.61 7.25 -2.82
CA SER A 73 10.97 7.70 -2.54
C SER A 73 11.83 6.61 -1.89
N GLY A 74 11.25 5.83 -0.97
CA GLY A 74 11.91 4.68 -0.35
C GLY A 74 12.37 3.66 -1.39
N TYR A 75 11.52 3.28 -2.32
CA TYR A 75 11.89 2.39 -3.43
C TYR A 75 13.01 2.97 -4.29
N ALA A 76 12.87 4.21 -4.73
CA ALA A 76 13.80 4.84 -5.67
C ALA A 76 15.16 5.13 -5.06
N THR A 77 15.20 5.60 -3.80
CA THR A 77 16.40 6.12 -3.16
C THR A 77 17.19 5.06 -2.40
N HIS A 78 16.49 4.06 -1.83
CA HIS A 78 17.11 3.07 -0.96
C HIS A 78 17.14 1.66 -1.55
N TYR A 79 16.01 1.14 -2.04
CA TYR A 79 15.93 -0.26 -2.48
C TYR A 79 16.51 -0.49 -3.88
N LEU A 80 16.14 0.30 -4.88
CA LEU A 80 16.66 0.15 -6.26
C LEU A 80 18.18 0.32 -6.36
N PRO A 81 18.83 1.25 -5.64
CA PRO A 81 20.28 1.33 -5.62
C PRO A 81 20.95 0.16 -4.88
N THR A 82 20.31 -0.45 -3.89
CA THR A 82 20.87 -1.49 -3.03
C THR A 82 20.81 -2.87 -3.68
N PHE A 83 19.66 -3.28 -4.16
CA PHE A 83 19.47 -4.61 -4.73
C PHE A 83 19.86 -4.66 -6.22
N LYS A 84 20.70 -5.60 -6.59
CA LYS A 84 21.38 -5.61 -7.91
C LYS A 84 20.86 -6.67 -8.87
N GLN A 85 20.07 -7.64 -8.39
CA GLN A 85 19.55 -8.70 -9.25
C GLN A 85 18.44 -8.17 -10.18
N PRO A 86 18.48 -8.48 -11.49
CA PRO A 86 17.56 -7.91 -12.47
C PRO A 86 16.08 -8.10 -12.14
N GLU A 87 15.69 -9.32 -11.75
CA GLU A 87 14.30 -9.64 -11.40
C GLU A 87 13.80 -8.93 -10.16
N VAL A 88 14.67 -8.72 -9.17
CA VAL A 88 14.35 -7.93 -7.96
C VAL A 88 14.16 -6.45 -8.33
N ARG A 89 15.04 -5.90 -9.16
CA ARG A 89 14.91 -4.52 -9.65
C ARG A 89 13.65 -4.32 -10.50
N MET A 90 13.25 -5.33 -11.29
CA MET A 90 11.99 -5.28 -12.05
C MET A 90 10.80 -5.19 -11.10
N MET A 91 10.74 -5.99 -10.04
CA MET A 91 9.71 -5.93 -9.02
C MET A 91 9.66 -4.55 -8.34
N LEU A 92 10.79 -4.11 -7.81
CA LEU A 92 10.89 -2.81 -7.11
C LEU A 92 10.53 -1.62 -8.01
N SER A 93 10.90 -1.68 -9.30
CA SER A 93 10.54 -0.64 -10.27
C SER A 93 9.04 -0.63 -10.58
N ALA A 94 8.41 -1.81 -10.62
CA ALA A 94 6.97 -1.91 -10.83
C ALA A 94 6.18 -1.40 -9.63
N PHE A 95 6.63 -1.69 -8.42
CA PHE A 95 6.04 -1.18 -7.18
C PHE A 95 6.18 0.36 -7.12
N ALA A 96 7.39 0.90 -7.29
CA ALA A 96 7.60 2.35 -7.34
C ALA A 96 6.76 3.05 -8.41
N SER A 97 6.53 2.42 -9.57
CA SER A 97 5.66 2.96 -10.61
C SER A 97 4.19 2.94 -10.19
N MET A 98 3.77 1.96 -9.40
CA MET A 98 2.39 1.88 -8.92
C MET A 98 2.10 2.94 -7.86
N GLU A 99 3.07 3.28 -7.02
CA GLU A 99 2.95 4.40 -6.08
C GLU A 99 2.69 5.74 -6.81
N ALA A 100 3.25 5.94 -8.00
CA ALA A 100 2.94 7.12 -8.79
C ALA A 100 1.48 7.13 -9.29
N VAL A 101 0.91 5.97 -9.58
CA VAL A 101 -0.52 5.84 -9.93
C VAL A 101 -1.41 6.12 -8.73
N HIS A 102 -1.03 5.66 -7.53
CA HIS A 102 -1.73 5.97 -6.28
C HIS A 102 -1.74 7.50 -6.03
N GLN A 103 -0.58 8.16 -6.12
CA GLN A 103 -0.47 9.62 -5.98
C GLN A 103 -1.39 10.35 -6.95
N GLU A 104 -1.38 9.98 -8.23
CA GLU A 104 -2.23 10.56 -9.27
C GLU A 104 -3.72 10.33 -8.97
N ALA A 105 -4.09 9.13 -8.53
CA ALA A 105 -5.49 8.79 -8.21
C ALA A 105 -6.04 9.59 -7.03
N TYR A 106 -5.26 9.74 -5.97
CA TYR A 106 -5.66 10.57 -4.82
C TYR A 106 -5.66 12.06 -5.17
N ALA A 107 -4.73 12.55 -6.00
CA ALA A 107 -4.76 13.92 -6.49
C ALA A 107 -6.01 14.17 -7.33
N LEU A 108 -6.35 13.29 -8.29
CA LEU A 108 -7.57 13.40 -9.09
C LEU A 108 -8.84 13.38 -8.23
N LEU A 109 -8.87 12.57 -7.16
CA LEU A 109 -9.97 12.54 -6.21
C LEU A 109 -10.12 13.88 -5.47
N LEU A 110 -9.03 14.45 -4.95
CA LEU A 110 -9.04 15.74 -4.26
C LEU A 110 -9.47 16.87 -5.19
N ASP A 111 -8.92 16.92 -6.40
CA ASP A 111 -9.30 17.92 -7.41
C ASP A 111 -10.79 17.81 -7.76
N THR A 112 -11.32 16.59 -7.90
CA THR A 112 -12.74 16.36 -8.18
C THR A 112 -13.62 16.81 -7.02
N LEU A 113 -13.19 16.62 -5.78
CA LEU A 113 -13.90 17.05 -4.58
C LEU A 113 -13.71 18.56 -4.29
N GLU A 114 -12.95 19.28 -5.14
CA GLU A 114 -12.68 20.73 -5.05
C GLU A 114 -11.93 21.14 -3.78
N PHE A 115 -10.96 20.32 -3.36
CA PHE A 115 -10.06 20.69 -2.28
C PHE A 115 -9.08 21.78 -2.72
N ASP A 116 -8.77 22.70 -1.80
CA ASP A 116 -7.76 23.73 -2.03
C ASP A 116 -6.35 23.11 -2.03
N GLU A 117 -5.46 23.60 -2.91
CA GLU A 117 -4.06 23.11 -2.98
C GLU A 117 -3.30 23.22 -1.66
N SER A 118 -3.70 24.14 -0.76
CA SER A 118 -3.12 24.25 0.57
C SER A 118 -3.32 23.01 1.44
N GLU A 119 -4.34 22.18 1.14
CA GLU A 119 -4.62 20.95 1.87
C GLU A 119 -3.48 19.92 1.78
N TYR A 120 -2.75 19.90 0.65
CA TYR A 120 -1.61 19.00 0.45
C TYR A 120 -0.46 19.22 1.45
N GLN A 121 -0.34 20.42 2.04
CA GLN A 121 0.70 20.74 3.00
C GLN A 121 0.22 20.67 4.47
N MET A 122 -1.08 20.49 4.69
CA MET A 122 -1.65 20.57 6.04
C MET A 122 -1.27 19.41 6.95
N PHE A 123 -0.84 18.25 6.39
CA PHE A 123 -0.44 17.08 7.19
C PHE A 123 0.67 17.42 8.19
N SER A 124 1.62 18.26 7.81
CA SER A 124 2.75 18.67 8.66
C SER A 124 2.34 19.49 9.89
N ASN A 125 1.13 20.07 9.88
CA ASN A 125 0.59 20.84 11.00
C ASN A 125 -0.17 19.98 12.02
N ILE A 126 -0.33 18.67 11.74
CA ILE A 126 -1.05 17.72 12.58
C ILE A 126 -0.04 16.75 13.16
N GLN A 127 0.19 16.81 14.48
CA GLN A 127 1.27 16.07 15.15
C GLN A 127 1.21 14.55 14.85
N ALA A 128 0.03 13.92 14.91
CA ALA A 128 -0.11 12.50 14.63
C ALA A 128 0.28 12.13 13.20
N MET A 129 0.07 13.02 12.22
CA MET A 129 0.46 12.82 10.83
C MET A 129 1.96 13.06 10.62
N SER A 130 2.51 14.11 11.24
CA SER A 130 3.94 14.38 11.22
C SER A 130 4.75 13.25 11.84
N ASP A 131 4.29 12.70 12.98
CA ASP A 131 4.96 11.58 13.64
C ASP A 131 4.95 10.31 12.77
N LYS A 132 3.86 10.06 12.03
CA LYS A 132 3.80 8.96 11.06
C LYS A 132 4.75 9.19 9.89
N HIS A 133 4.77 10.38 9.32
CA HIS A 133 5.67 10.76 8.23
C HIS A 133 7.15 10.60 8.63
N ASP A 134 7.54 11.13 9.79
CA ASP A 134 8.91 11.02 10.29
C ASP A 134 9.34 9.55 10.46
N TYR A 135 8.41 8.69 10.88
CA TYR A 135 8.65 7.26 11.02
C TYR A 135 8.77 6.55 9.66
N LEU A 136 7.95 6.94 8.66
CA LEU A 136 7.99 6.41 7.30
C LEU A 136 9.32 6.70 6.59
N THR A 137 9.95 7.82 6.92
CA THR A 137 11.18 8.30 6.27
C THR A 137 12.46 7.90 7.01
N ASP A 138 12.38 7.20 8.14
CA ASP A 138 13.54 6.72 8.91
C ASP A 138 14.19 5.48 8.28
N PHE A 139 14.89 5.68 7.17
CA PHE A 139 15.63 4.63 6.46
C PHE A 139 17.09 4.57 6.88
N ASN A 140 17.58 3.37 7.21
CA ASN A 140 19.00 3.12 7.40
C ASN A 140 19.42 1.82 6.69
N MET A 141 20.30 1.94 5.70
CA MET A 141 20.81 0.84 4.88
C MET A 141 22.34 0.68 4.99
N ASP A 142 22.98 1.26 6.01
CA ASP A 142 24.44 1.36 6.11
C ASP A 142 25.12 0.04 6.46
N THR A 143 24.44 -0.81 7.22
CA THR A 143 24.96 -2.12 7.62
C THR A 143 23.96 -3.24 7.30
N PRO A 144 24.41 -4.50 7.15
CA PRO A 144 23.48 -5.61 6.95
C PRO A 144 22.42 -5.76 8.05
N PHE A 145 22.73 -5.39 9.29
CA PHE A 145 21.75 -5.39 10.37
C PHE A 145 20.67 -4.30 10.19
N GLU A 146 21.10 -3.07 9.89
CA GLU A 146 20.18 -1.97 9.64
C GLU A 146 19.35 -2.22 8.36
N MET A 147 19.96 -2.78 7.31
CA MET A 147 19.23 -3.24 6.13
C MET A 147 18.12 -4.22 6.51
N ALA A 148 18.44 -5.26 7.28
CA ALA A 148 17.44 -6.25 7.70
C ALA A 148 16.31 -5.62 8.53
N LYS A 149 16.64 -4.71 9.45
CA LYS A 149 15.66 -3.98 10.24
C LYS A 149 14.77 -3.10 9.35
N THR A 150 15.37 -2.26 8.51
CA THR A 150 14.65 -1.35 7.60
C THR A 150 13.75 -2.14 6.65
N MET A 151 14.24 -3.25 6.08
CA MET A 151 13.41 -4.09 5.21
C MET A 151 12.20 -4.68 5.95
N ALA A 152 12.38 -5.19 7.17
CA ALA A 152 11.30 -5.75 7.96
C ALA A 152 10.26 -4.67 8.33
N VAL A 153 10.72 -3.49 8.75
CA VAL A 153 9.85 -2.38 9.14
C VAL A 153 9.08 -1.84 7.93
N TYR A 154 9.78 -1.56 6.84
CA TYR A 154 9.17 -1.03 5.62
C TYR A 154 8.15 -2.01 5.03
N SER A 155 8.55 -3.26 4.78
CA SER A 155 7.68 -4.25 4.16
C SER A 155 6.45 -4.59 4.99
N ALA A 156 6.62 -4.77 6.29
CA ALA A 156 5.55 -5.26 7.14
C ALA A 156 4.70 -4.14 7.74
N PHE A 157 5.31 -3.00 8.11
CA PHE A 157 4.62 -2.01 8.91
C PHE A 157 4.36 -0.71 8.17
N THR A 158 5.27 -0.24 7.34
CA THR A 158 5.04 0.97 6.55
C THR A 158 3.91 0.76 5.54
N GLU A 159 4.07 -0.13 4.58
CA GLU A 159 3.03 -0.43 3.59
C GLU A 159 1.95 -1.36 4.16
N GLY A 160 2.32 -2.24 5.10
CA GLY A 160 1.46 -3.29 5.60
C GLY A 160 0.55 -2.93 6.77
N VAL A 161 0.74 -1.80 7.45
CA VAL A 161 -0.06 -1.37 8.61
C VAL A 161 -0.46 0.09 8.53
N GLN A 162 0.47 1.01 8.24
CA GLN A 162 0.23 2.46 8.38
C GLN A 162 -0.81 3.04 7.41
N LEU A 163 -1.16 2.35 6.33
CA LEU A 163 -2.22 2.75 5.41
C LEU A 163 -3.56 2.08 5.73
N PHE A 164 -3.54 0.96 6.47
CA PHE A 164 -4.71 0.09 6.61
C PHE A 164 -5.82 0.66 7.49
N SER A 165 -5.53 1.53 8.45
CA SER A 165 -6.56 2.25 9.20
C SER A 165 -7.36 3.18 8.30
N SER A 166 -6.68 3.90 7.44
CA SER A 166 -7.28 4.79 6.44
C SER A 166 -8.10 4.01 5.43
N PHE A 167 -7.59 2.90 4.90
CA PHE A 167 -8.35 2.03 4.00
C PHE A 167 -9.65 1.51 4.64
N ALA A 168 -9.58 1.06 5.90
CA ALA A 168 -10.77 0.60 6.61
C ALA A 168 -11.83 1.70 6.76
N ILE A 169 -11.41 2.92 7.09
CA ILE A 169 -12.31 4.07 7.24
C ILE A 169 -12.91 4.46 5.88
N LEU A 170 -12.08 4.58 4.84
CA LEU A 170 -12.54 4.97 3.50
C LEU A 170 -13.49 3.94 2.90
N LEU A 171 -13.23 2.64 3.05
CA LEU A 171 -14.09 1.57 2.55
C LEU A 171 -15.43 1.47 3.29
N ASN A 172 -15.58 2.08 4.46
CA ASN A 172 -16.88 2.13 5.12
C ASN A 172 -17.90 3.00 4.36
N PHE A 173 -17.47 4.00 3.61
CA PHE A 173 -18.37 4.84 2.83
C PHE A 173 -19.06 4.05 1.68
N PRO A 174 -18.35 3.34 0.78
CA PRO A 174 -19.00 2.53 -0.23
C PRO A 174 -19.82 1.36 0.37
N ARG A 175 -19.47 0.84 1.54
CA ARG A 175 -20.29 -0.12 2.29
C ARG A 175 -21.70 0.44 2.55
N HIS A 176 -21.83 1.76 2.76
CA HIS A 176 -23.06 2.49 2.93
C HIS A 176 -23.56 3.17 1.65
N ASN A 177 -23.09 2.72 0.50
CA ASN A 177 -23.52 3.21 -0.82
C ASN A 177 -23.17 4.69 -1.09
N LEU A 178 -22.06 5.19 -0.49
CA LEU A 178 -21.52 6.53 -0.66
C LEU A 178 -20.09 6.46 -1.20
N MET A 179 -19.63 7.52 -1.90
CA MET A 179 -18.24 7.66 -2.33
C MET A 179 -17.71 6.41 -3.06
N LYS A 180 -18.43 5.90 -4.03
CA LYS A 180 -18.13 4.62 -4.69
C LYS A 180 -16.87 4.67 -5.56
N GLY A 181 -16.60 5.78 -6.22
CA GLY A 181 -15.38 5.97 -7.00
C GLY A 181 -14.16 5.99 -6.10
N MET A 182 -14.19 6.73 -4.99
CA MET A 182 -13.16 6.65 -3.93
C MET A 182 -12.97 5.21 -3.46
N GLY A 183 -14.08 4.50 -3.20
CA GLY A 183 -14.03 3.08 -2.79
C GLY A 183 -13.36 2.19 -3.82
N GLN A 184 -13.54 2.46 -5.11
CA GLN A 184 -12.86 1.70 -6.18
C GLN A 184 -11.35 1.97 -6.19
N ILE A 185 -10.92 3.24 -6.08
CA ILE A 185 -9.50 3.62 -5.95
C ILE A 185 -8.88 2.89 -4.75
N VAL A 186 -9.52 2.99 -3.58
CA VAL A 186 -9.03 2.36 -2.35
C VAL A 186 -8.94 0.84 -2.48
N THR A 187 -9.94 0.20 -3.09
CA THR A 187 -9.91 -1.26 -3.31
C THR A 187 -8.73 -1.69 -4.17
N TRP A 188 -8.44 -0.96 -5.23
CA TRP A 188 -7.28 -1.24 -6.09
C TRP A 188 -5.97 -0.95 -5.38
N SER A 189 -5.88 0.15 -4.61
CA SER A 189 -4.70 0.43 -3.78
C SER A 189 -4.43 -0.69 -2.76
N VAL A 190 -5.45 -1.16 -2.02
CA VAL A 190 -5.28 -2.28 -1.05
C VAL A 190 -4.77 -3.55 -1.72
N ARG A 191 -5.23 -3.85 -2.93
CA ARG A 191 -4.76 -4.99 -3.71
C ARG A 191 -3.28 -4.85 -4.06
N ASP A 192 -2.88 -3.66 -4.52
CA ASP A 192 -1.50 -3.37 -4.88
C ASP A 192 -0.59 -3.40 -3.64
N GLU A 193 -0.99 -2.75 -2.55
CA GLU A 193 -0.25 -2.79 -1.27
C GLU A 193 -0.10 -4.20 -0.70
N THR A 194 -1.10 -5.05 -0.91
CA THR A 194 -1.00 -6.46 -0.49
C THR A 194 0.11 -7.19 -1.25
N LEU A 195 0.23 -6.96 -2.56
CA LEU A 195 1.30 -7.50 -3.39
C LEU A 195 2.66 -6.91 -3.01
N HIS A 196 2.73 -5.58 -2.73
CA HIS A 196 3.96 -4.92 -2.29
C HIS A 196 4.47 -5.53 -0.98
N VAL A 197 3.61 -5.66 0.02
CA VAL A 197 3.94 -6.29 1.31
C VAL A 197 4.43 -7.73 1.12
N GLU A 198 3.79 -8.53 0.26
CA GLU A 198 4.21 -9.90 -0.02
C GLU A 198 5.60 -9.93 -0.68
N GLY A 199 5.80 -9.12 -1.72
CA GLY A 199 7.08 -9.03 -2.44
C GLY A 199 8.22 -8.57 -1.54
N MET A 200 7.99 -7.53 -0.73
CA MET A 200 8.99 -7.00 0.19
C MET A 200 9.26 -7.94 1.37
N THR A 201 8.25 -8.64 1.89
CA THR A 201 8.44 -9.69 2.90
C THR A 201 9.26 -10.85 2.36
N ASN A 202 9.05 -11.25 1.11
CA ASN A 202 9.86 -12.27 0.45
C ASN A 202 11.32 -11.78 0.27
N LEU A 203 11.52 -10.51 -0.07
CA LEU A 203 12.85 -9.91 -0.17
C LEU A 203 13.58 -9.93 1.18
N PHE A 204 12.89 -9.55 2.26
CA PHE A 204 13.43 -9.66 3.62
C PHE A 204 13.80 -11.09 3.99
N ARG A 205 12.91 -12.06 3.76
CA ARG A 205 13.15 -13.46 4.08
C ARG A 205 14.36 -14.02 3.31
N GLU A 206 14.46 -13.64 2.03
CA GLU A 206 15.59 -14.03 1.20
C GLU A 206 16.92 -13.42 1.71
N PHE A 207 16.90 -12.13 2.09
CA PHE A 207 18.05 -11.46 2.67
C PHE A 207 18.51 -12.13 3.99
N ILE A 208 17.57 -12.52 4.86
CA ILE A 208 17.86 -13.29 6.07
C ILE A 208 18.40 -14.69 5.74
N ARG A 209 17.88 -15.35 4.71
CA ARG A 209 18.37 -16.66 4.24
C ARG A 209 19.83 -16.59 3.79
N GLU A 210 20.21 -15.50 3.13
CA GLU A 210 21.61 -15.25 2.72
C GLU A 210 22.49 -14.81 3.88
N ASN A 211 21.92 -14.23 4.93
CA ASN A 211 22.61 -13.70 6.11
C ASN A 211 22.04 -14.27 7.42
N PRO A 212 22.10 -15.59 7.67
CA PRO A 212 21.35 -16.24 8.75
C PRO A 212 21.76 -15.79 10.17
N THR A 213 22.96 -15.26 10.35
CA THR A 213 23.44 -14.72 11.64
C THR A 213 22.69 -13.44 12.06
N LEU A 214 22.05 -12.76 11.11
CA LEU A 214 21.24 -11.58 11.41
C LEU A 214 19.91 -11.95 12.10
N TRP A 215 19.39 -13.18 11.89
CA TRP A 215 18.14 -13.64 12.52
C TRP A 215 18.35 -14.01 13.99
N ASN A 216 18.73 -13.04 14.78
CA ASN A 216 19.03 -13.18 16.21
C ASN A 216 18.00 -12.43 17.08
N ASP A 217 18.10 -12.60 18.40
CA ASP A 217 17.14 -12.01 19.34
C ASP A 217 17.15 -10.48 19.32
N LYS A 218 18.29 -9.85 18.98
CA LYS A 218 18.37 -8.39 18.86
C LYS A 218 17.50 -7.90 17.70
N LEU A 219 17.62 -8.48 16.49
CA LEU A 219 16.82 -8.08 15.34
C LEU A 219 15.34 -8.33 15.59
N LYS A 220 14.98 -9.48 16.16
CA LYS A 220 13.58 -9.79 16.51
C LYS A 220 12.99 -8.78 17.49
N TYR A 221 13.77 -8.41 18.50
CA TYR A 221 13.37 -7.39 19.49
C TYR A 221 13.11 -6.03 18.80
N GLU A 222 14.03 -5.56 17.93
CA GLU A 222 13.85 -4.32 17.18
C GLU A 222 12.59 -4.35 16.30
N ILE A 223 12.28 -5.49 15.67
CA ILE A 223 11.05 -5.65 14.87
C ILE A 223 9.80 -5.58 15.76
N TYR A 224 9.82 -6.19 16.95
CA TYR A 224 8.70 -6.08 17.89
C TYR A 224 8.50 -4.64 18.38
N CYS A 225 9.57 -3.94 18.74
CA CYS A 225 9.48 -2.52 19.10
C CYS A 225 8.91 -1.68 17.95
N ALA A 226 9.28 -1.97 16.71
CA ALA A 226 8.72 -1.30 15.54
C ALA A 226 7.22 -1.57 15.39
N ALA A 227 6.76 -2.81 15.59
CA ALA A 227 5.35 -3.17 15.55
C ALA A 227 4.53 -2.41 16.61
N GLU A 228 5.04 -2.36 17.85
CA GLU A 228 4.41 -1.59 18.94
C GLU A 228 4.33 -0.10 18.58
N ARG A 229 5.45 0.48 18.09
CA ARG A 229 5.50 1.89 17.73
C ARG A 229 4.54 2.26 16.61
N VAL A 230 4.44 1.44 15.57
CA VAL A 230 3.50 1.65 14.46
C VAL A 230 2.05 1.61 14.94
N VAL A 231 1.69 0.66 15.81
CA VAL A 231 0.34 0.58 16.37
C VAL A 231 0.01 1.81 17.24
N GLU A 232 0.98 2.34 18.01
CA GLU A 232 0.81 3.59 18.76
C GLU A 232 0.57 4.79 17.84
N LEU A 233 1.32 4.89 16.73
CA LEU A 233 1.15 5.95 15.74
C LEU A 233 -0.22 5.86 15.06
N GLU A 234 -0.65 4.65 14.72
CA GLU A 234 -1.98 4.42 14.16
C GLU A 234 -3.09 4.78 15.15
N ASP A 235 -2.95 4.42 16.44
CA ASP A 235 -3.92 4.78 17.46
C ASP A 235 -4.09 6.30 17.58
N ALA A 236 -3.00 7.06 17.59
CA ALA A 236 -3.02 8.53 17.63
C ALA A 236 -3.66 9.15 16.38
N PHE A 237 -3.36 8.59 15.20
CA PHE A 237 -3.96 9.01 13.94
C PHE A 237 -5.46 8.74 13.91
N ILE A 238 -5.89 7.52 14.30
CA ILE A 238 -7.30 7.13 14.38
C ILE A 238 -8.06 8.05 15.35
N ASP A 239 -7.50 8.36 16.52
CA ASP A 239 -8.11 9.29 17.47
C ASP A 239 -8.29 10.70 16.88
N THR A 240 -7.31 11.15 16.09
CA THR A 240 -7.39 12.44 15.39
C THR A 240 -8.51 12.42 14.34
N CYS A 241 -8.62 11.36 13.55
CA CYS A 241 -9.65 11.22 12.53
C CYS A 241 -11.06 11.16 13.12
N PHE A 242 -11.25 10.41 14.20
CA PHE A 242 -12.57 10.18 14.81
C PHE A 242 -12.97 11.24 15.84
N LYS A 243 -12.17 12.28 16.07
CA LYS A 243 -12.42 13.27 17.12
C LYS A 243 -13.84 13.85 17.10
N ASP A 244 -14.34 14.18 15.92
CA ASP A 244 -15.64 14.79 15.72
C ASP A 244 -16.52 13.98 14.73
N ALA A 245 -16.00 12.87 14.20
CA ALA A 245 -16.68 12.07 13.19
C ALA A 245 -17.68 11.09 13.81
N ASP A 246 -18.79 10.92 13.13
CA ASP A 246 -19.82 9.93 13.43
C ASP A 246 -20.21 9.23 12.11
N ILE A 247 -19.55 8.10 11.84
CA ILE A 247 -19.82 7.28 10.66
C ILE A 247 -20.55 6.01 11.06
N PRO A 248 -21.51 5.54 10.27
CA PRO A 248 -22.33 4.39 10.65
C PRO A 248 -21.50 3.11 10.73
N ASP A 249 -21.79 2.29 11.73
CA ASP A 249 -21.27 0.92 11.89
C ASP A 249 -19.74 0.79 11.91
N LEU A 250 -19.00 1.85 12.28
CA LEU A 250 -17.56 1.82 12.47
C LEU A 250 -17.14 2.83 13.54
N THR A 251 -16.43 2.35 14.56
CA THR A 251 -15.90 3.19 15.64
C THR A 251 -14.37 3.24 15.60
N ALA A 252 -13.76 4.25 16.26
CA ALA A 252 -12.32 4.30 16.44
C ALA A 252 -11.78 3.02 17.12
N HIS A 253 -12.54 2.45 18.05
CA HIS A 253 -12.16 1.20 18.70
C HIS A 253 -12.06 0.03 17.71
N ASP A 254 -13.03 -0.11 16.81
CA ASP A 254 -13.04 -1.18 15.81
C ASP A 254 -11.84 -1.09 14.88
N VAL A 255 -11.50 0.14 14.41
CA VAL A 255 -10.34 0.37 13.56
C VAL A 255 -9.04 0.08 14.32
N LYS A 256 -8.91 0.49 15.57
CA LYS A 256 -7.75 0.18 16.42
C LYS A 256 -7.57 -1.32 16.62
N GLN A 257 -8.65 -2.08 16.81
CA GLN A 257 -8.58 -3.55 16.90
C GLN A 257 -8.19 -4.18 15.55
N TYR A 258 -8.66 -3.62 14.45
CA TYR A 258 -8.27 -4.06 13.12
C TYR A 258 -6.77 -3.86 12.87
N ILE A 259 -6.20 -2.72 13.26
CA ILE A 259 -4.76 -2.48 13.15
C ILE A 259 -3.94 -3.48 13.96
N ARG A 260 -4.37 -3.86 15.17
CA ARG A 260 -3.72 -4.92 15.96
C ARG A 260 -3.77 -6.28 15.26
N TYR A 261 -4.91 -6.60 14.67
CA TYR A 261 -5.06 -7.81 13.86
C TYR A 261 -4.09 -7.82 12.67
N ILE A 262 -4.03 -6.72 11.93
CA ILE A 262 -3.11 -6.60 10.78
C ILE A 262 -1.65 -6.68 11.25
N ALA A 263 -1.25 -5.99 12.31
CA ALA A 263 0.11 -6.03 12.85
C ALA A 263 0.54 -7.45 13.26
N ASP A 264 -0.32 -8.21 13.91
CA ASP A 264 -0.07 -9.62 14.24
C ASP A 264 0.11 -10.47 12.97
N ARG A 265 -0.69 -10.24 11.92
CA ARG A 265 -0.55 -10.94 10.64
C ARG A 265 0.78 -10.60 9.96
N ARG A 266 1.24 -9.35 10.04
CA ARG A 266 2.54 -8.93 9.49
C ARG A 266 3.71 -9.55 10.26
N LEU A 267 3.65 -9.59 11.59
CA LEU A 267 4.64 -10.30 12.40
C LEU A 267 4.73 -11.78 12.03
N LEU A 268 3.59 -12.47 11.88
CA LEU A 268 3.55 -13.86 11.39
C LEU A 268 4.17 -13.98 9.99
N GLY A 269 3.90 -13.03 9.10
CA GLY A 269 4.52 -12.92 7.79
C GLY A 269 6.05 -12.85 7.84
N LEU A 270 6.62 -12.17 8.80
CA LEU A 270 8.06 -12.10 9.03
C LEU A 270 8.65 -13.35 9.73
N GLY A 271 7.83 -14.32 10.13
CA GLY A 271 8.24 -15.50 10.87
C GLY A 271 8.33 -15.30 12.39
N LEU A 272 7.67 -14.26 12.91
CA LEU A 272 7.56 -13.95 14.33
C LEU A 272 6.17 -14.34 14.88
N LYS A 273 6.00 -14.28 16.19
CA LYS A 273 4.69 -14.48 16.82
C LYS A 273 3.96 -13.15 16.93
N GLY A 274 2.62 -13.17 16.86
CA GLY A 274 1.81 -12.00 17.18
C GLY A 274 1.94 -11.62 18.66
N ILE A 275 1.90 -10.32 18.95
CA ILE A 275 2.02 -9.77 20.32
C ILE A 275 0.75 -9.06 20.79
N PHE A 276 -0.15 -8.72 19.85
CA PHE A 276 -1.41 -8.04 20.16
C PHE A 276 -2.55 -9.02 20.48
N HIS A 277 -2.30 -10.33 20.30
CA HIS A 277 -3.24 -11.42 20.57
C HIS A 277 -4.56 -11.31 19.80
N SER A 278 -4.53 -10.70 18.62
CA SER A 278 -5.70 -10.54 17.75
C SER A 278 -5.73 -11.66 16.70
N THR A 279 -6.61 -12.65 16.93
CA THR A 279 -6.68 -13.86 16.08
C THR A 279 -7.76 -13.79 15.01
N GLU A 280 -8.77 -12.93 15.18
CA GLU A 280 -9.91 -12.79 14.28
C GLU A 280 -9.97 -11.37 13.72
N ASN A 281 -10.33 -11.25 12.44
CA ASN A 281 -10.53 -9.95 11.79
C ASN A 281 -11.81 -9.29 12.36
N PRO A 282 -11.71 -8.18 13.10
CA PRO A 282 -12.89 -7.50 13.64
C PRO A 282 -13.73 -6.81 12.55
N LEU A 283 -13.14 -6.55 11.39
CA LEU A 283 -13.77 -5.92 10.23
C LEU A 283 -13.89 -6.90 9.05
N GLY A 284 -14.46 -8.09 9.30
CA GLY A 284 -14.60 -9.14 8.29
C GLY A 284 -15.34 -8.73 7.01
N TRP A 285 -16.12 -7.64 7.05
CA TRP A 285 -16.75 -7.05 5.89
C TRP A 285 -15.74 -6.47 4.87
N ILE A 286 -14.53 -6.07 5.30
CA ILE A 286 -13.47 -5.61 4.40
C ILE A 286 -13.02 -6.77 3.50
N ASP A 287 -12.76 -7.93 4.08
CA ASP A 287 -12.38 -9.12 3.32
C ASP A 287 -13.45 -9.49 2.29
N TYR A 288 -14.74 -9.36 2.67
CA TYR A 288 -15.85 -9.60 1.77
C TYR A 288 -15.91 -8.60 0.62
N MET A 289 -15.68 -7.31 0.90
CA MET A 289 -15.67 -6.26 -0.14
C MET A 289 -14.51 -6.46 -1.12
N LEU A 290 -13.32 -6.72 -0.62
CA LEU A 290 -12.12 -6.91 -1.45
C LEU A 290 -12.25 -8.15 -2.35
N ASN A 291 -12.72 -9.28 -1.82
CA ASN A 291 -12.95 -10.50 -2.59
C ASN A 291 -14.14 -10.37 -3.56
N GLY A 292 -15.18 -9.61 -3.20
CA GLY A 292 -16.35 -9.37 -4.05
C GLY A 292 -16.03 -8.62 -5.33
N VAL A 293 -15.11 -7.66 -5.27
CA VAL A 293 -14.67 -6.87 -6.44
C VAL A 293 -13.91 -7.74 -7.45
N GLU A 294 -13.11 -8.71 -7.01
CA GLU A 294 -12.44 -9.64 -7.93
C GLU A 294 -13.44 -10.43 -8.79
N HIS A 295 -14.56 -10.85 -8.21
CA HIS A 295 -15.61 -11.56 -8.95
C HIS A 295 -16.37 -10.64 -9.93
N THR A 296 -16.63 -9.41 -9.56
CA THR A 296 -17.34 -8.44 -10.41
C THR A 296 -16.47 -8.02 -11.58
N ASN A 297 -15.18 -7.70 -11.35
CA ASN A 297 -14.23 -7.34 -12.41
C ASN A 297 -13.99 -8.48 -13.41
N PHE A 298 -14.05 -9.73 -12.99
CA PHE A 298 -13.92 -10.86 -13.90
C PHE A 298 -15.04 -10.91 -14.94
N PHE A 299 -16.24 -10.45 -14.62
CA PHE A 299 -17.40 -10.48 -15.50
C PHE A 299 -17.68 -9.16 -16.23
N GLU A 300 -17.32 -8.02 -15.67
CA GLU A 300 -17.66 -6.69 -16.18
C GLU A 300 -16.54 -5.99 -16.94
N ASN A 301 -15.28 -6.19 -16.61
CA ASN A 301 -14.13 -5.48 -17.22
C ASN A 301 -13.45 -6.23 -18.38
N ARG A 302 -14.14 -7.13 -19.06
CA ARG A 302 -13.59 -7.82 -20.23
C ARG A 302 -13.53 -7.03 -21.50
N SER A 303 -13.94 -5.78 -21.52
CA SER A 303 -13.77 -4.94 -22.72
C SER A 303 -12.32 -4.48 -22.95
N THR A 304 -11.42 -4.60 -21.95
CA THR A 304 -9.98 -4.33 -22.12
C THR A 304 -9.18 -5.50 -22.71
N GLU A 305 -9.75 -6.68 -22.82
CA GLU A 305 -9.24 -7.72 -23.73
C GLU A 305 -9.53 -7.38 -25.21
N TYR A 306 -10.05 -6.16 -25.47
CA TYR A 306 -10.17 -5.68 -26.82
C TYR A 306 -8.79 -5.50 -27.43
N ALA A 307 -8.45 -6.51 -28.19
CA ALA A 307 -7.55 -6.46 -29.33
C ALA A 307 -6.13 -5.95 -29.02
N ARG A 308 -5.37 -6.71 -28.28
CA ARG A 308 -4.14 -7.12 -28.96
C ARG A 308 -4.59 -8.06 -30.08
N GLY A 309 -5.31 -7.51 -31.01
CA GLY A 309 -5.56 -8.13 -32.30
C GLY A 309 -4.22 -8.48 -32.84
N SER A 310 -3.95 -9.76 -32.96
CA SER A 310 -2.88 -10.24 -33.80
C SER A 310 -3.07 -9.57 -35.15
N THR A 311 -2.29 -8.54 -35.42
CA THR A 311 -2.06 -8.08 -36.77
C THR A 311 -1.32 -9.23 -37.49
N HIS A 312 -2.08 -10.17 -37.95
CA HIS A 312 -1.60 -11.13 -38.94
C HIS A 312 -1.50 -10.42 -40.28
N GLY A 313 -0.37 -9.75 -40.51
CA GLY A 313 -0.02 -9.13 -41.75
C GLY A 313 1.49 -9.06 -41.85
N ASN A 314 2.01 -9.37 -43.05
CA ASN A 314 3.43 -9.25 -43.32
C ASN A 314 3.71 -7.78 -43.73
N TRP A 315 4.77 -7.16 -43.21
CA TRP A 315 5.18 -5.78 -43.56
C TRP A 315 5.25 -5.51 -45.05
N LYS A 316 5.38 -6.57 -45.87
CA LYS A 316 5.38 -6.49 -47.33
C LYS A 316 4.01 -6.18 -47.95
N ASP A 317 2.92 -6.26 -47.19
CA ASP A 317 1.56 -6.03 -47.69
C ASP A 317 1.10 -4.59 -47.47
N ILE A 318 1.88 -3.77 -46.75
CA ILE A 318 1.57 -2.37 -46.42
C ILE A 318 2.04 -1.39 -47.52
N PHE A 319 2.94 -1.83 -48.41
CA PHE A 319 3.54 -0.97 -49.43
C PHE A 319 3.22 -1.46 -50.87
N LYS A 320 2.03 -2.01 -51.09
CA LYS A 320 1.49 -2.24 -52.44
C LYS A 320 0.42 -1.24 -52.78
#